data_1dbbc9fec4fb9122f7a6389151c615df
#
_entry.id   1dbbc9fec4fb9122f7a6389151c615df
#
_cell.length_a   1.000
_cell.length_b   1.000
_cell.length_c   1.000
_cell.angle_alpha   90.00
_cell.angle_beta   90.00
_cell.angle_gamma   90.00
#
_symmetry.space_group_name_H-M   'P 1'
#
loop_
_entity.id
_entity.type
_entity.pdbx_description
1 polymer ?
#
loop_
_entity_poly.entity_id
_entity_poly.type
_entity_poly.pdbx_seq_one_letter_code
_entity_poly.pdbx_strand_id
1 'polypeptide(L)' 'MQKRHTNRERYFEEQAQTTRNYYIPYIKEYTGNLPNKVLEVGCGEGGNLLPFAELGCDVIGIDIAASRIEQAQNF' A
#
# COMPACT_ATOMS: atom_id res chain seq x y z
N MET A 1 4.96 11.40 20.81
CA MET A 1 4.46 10.78 20.38
C MET A 1 3.74 11.13 19.35
N GLN A 2 3.44 11.84 19.17
CA GLN A 2 2.75 12.25 18.26
C GLN A 2 3.37 12.49 16.99
N LYS A 3 4.63 12.16 16.86
CA LYS A 3 5.28 12.19 15.62
C LYS A 3 4.59 11.31 14.63
N ARG A 4 3.92 10.28 15.12
CA ARG A 4 3.19 9.42 14.30
C ARG A 4 2.14 10.15 13.50
N HIS A 5 1.43 11.09 14.11
CA HIS A 5 0.43 11.84 13.42
C HIS A 5 1.03 12.77 12.39
N THR A 6 2.07 13.47 12.74
CA THR A 6 2.65 14.42 11.83
C THR A 6 3.31 13.76 10.64
N ASN A 7 3.74 12.51 10.78
CA ASN A 7 4.47 11.85 9.72
C ASN A 7 3.66 10.84 8.95
N ARG A 8 2.35 10.85 9.15
CA ARG A 8 1.51 9.87 8.53
C ARG A 8 1.53 9.90 7.03
N GLU A 9 1.39 11.08 6.44
CA GLU A 9 1.44 11.23 5.00
C GLU A 9 2.79 10.85 4.44
N ARG A 10 3.83 11.24 5.15
CA ARG A 10 5.17 10.92 4.72
C ARG A 10 5.41 9.43 4.72
N TYR A 11 4.95 8.74 5.76
CA TYR A 11 5.11 7.31 5.86
C TYR A 11 4.34 6.61 4.74
N PHE A 12 3.14 7.08 4.46
CA PHE A 12 2.35 6.56 3.35
C PHE A 12 3.09 6.72 2.03
N GLU A 13 3.65 7.89 1.80
CA GLU A 13 4.41 8.17 0.58
C GLU A 13 5.64 7.29 0.48
N GLU A 14 6.33 7.10 1.59
CA GLU A 14 7.52 6.27 1.58
C GLU A 14 7.19 4.82 1.28
N GLN A 15 6.08 4.33 1.82
CA GLN A 15 5.65 2.98 1.51
C GLN A 15 5.30 2.84 0.03
N ALA A 16 4.61 3.83 -0.51
CA ALA A 16 4.24 3.80 -1.93
C ALA A 16 5.47 3.82 -2.81
N GLN A 17 6.47 4.64 -2.46
CA GLN A 17 7.70 4.69 -3.22
C GLN A 17 8.47 3.38 -3.17
N THR A 18 8.53 2.76 -2.00
CA THR A 18 9.20 1.49 -1.86
C THR A 18 8.54 0.43 -2.74
N THR A 19 7.22 0.43 -2.74
CA THR A 19 6.50 -0.53 -3.56
C THR A 19 6.75 -0.30 -5.04
N ARG A 20 6.70 0.97 -5.48
CA ARG A 20 6.95 1.28 -6.89
C ARG A 20 8.35 0.94 -7.33
N ASN A 21 9.32 1.23 -6.47
CA ASN A 21 10.72 1.11 -6.87
C ASN A 21 11.30 -0.27 -6.67
N TYR A 22 10.74 -1.05 -5.75
CA TYR A 22 11.35 -2.33 -5.39
C TYR A 22 10.39 -3.50 -5.48
N TYR A 23 9.23 -3.42 -4.87
CA TYR A 23 8.34 -4.59 -4.81
C TYR A 23 7.74 -4.93 -6.17
N ILE A 24 7.23 -3.93 -6.87
CA ILE A 24 6.62 -4.19 -8.16
C ILE A 24 7.63 -4.71 -9.18
N PRO A 25 8.82 -4.09 -9.32
CA PRO A 25 9.82 -4.64 -10.24
C PRO A 25 10.26 -6.04 -9.86
N TYR A 26 10.36 -6.31 -8.55
CA TYR A 26 10.76 -7.62 -8.07
C TYR A 26 9.73 -8.68 -8.47
N ILE A 27 8.45 -8.38 -8.24
CA ILE A 27 7.38 -9.30 -8.59
C ILE A 27 7.36 -9.56 -10.08
N LYS A 28 7.50 -8.51 -10.89
CA LYS A 28 7.48 -8.66 -12.34
C LYS A 28 8.65 -9.51 -12.81
N GLU A 29 9.79 -9.35 -12.19
CA GLU A 29 10.96 -10.11 -12.58
C GLU A 29 10.78 -11.59 -12.30
N TYR A 30 10.20 -11.93 -11.16
CA TYR A 30 10.06 -13.33 -10.76
C TYR A 30 8.86 -14.04 -11.35
N THR A 31 7.79 -13.32 -11.64
CA THR A 31 6.58 -13.96 -12.17
C THR A 31 6.32 -13.63 -13.62
N GLY A 32 6.98 -12.60 -14.13
CA GLY A 32 6.79 -12.17 -15.51
C GLY A 32 5.58 -11.27 -15.70
N ASN A 33 4.76 -11.09 -14.68
CA ASN A 33 3.53 -10.31 -14.79
C ASN A 33 3.22 -9.57 -13.52
N LEU A 34 2.32 -8.58 -13.61
CA LEU A 34 1.72 -8.01 -12.43
C LEU A 34 0.59 -8.92 -11.98
N PRO A 35 0.34 -8.99 -10.67
CA PRO A 35 -0.80 -9.76 -10.19
C PRO A 35 -2.11 -9.09 -10.56
N ASN A 36 -3.18 -9.87 -10.68
CA ASN A 36 -4.50 -9.30 -10.90
C ASN A 36 -5.10 -8.78 -9.62
N LYS A 37 -4.82 -9.45 -8.52
CA LYS A 37 -5.38 -9.11 -7.22
C LYS A 37 -4.27 -9.08 -6.18
N VAL A 38 -4.35 -8.12 -5.27
CA VAL A 38 -3.36 -7.98 -4.21
C VAL A 38 -4.09 -7.85 -2.88
N LEU A 39 -3.70 -8.68 -1.92
CA LEU A 39 -4.25 -8.64 -0.58
C LEU A 39 -3.11 -8.31 0.39
N GLU A 40 -3.35 -7.36 1.25
CA GLU A 40 -2.39 -7.05 2.30
C GLU A 40 -3.08 -7.08 3.65
N VAL A 41 -2.51 -7.84 4.59
CA VAL A 41 -3.00 -7.88 5.96
C VAL A 41 -2.17 -6.88 6.77
N GLY A 42 -2.85 -6.04 7.54
CA GLY A 42 -2.16 -4.98 8.27
C GLY A 42 -1.78 -3.84 7.37
N CYS A 43 -2.67 -3.46 6.46
CA CYS A 43 -2.34 -2.49 5.43
C CYS A 43 -2.16 -1.06 5.92
N GLY A 44 -2.61 -0.77 7.15
CA GLY A 44 -2.57 0.59 7.63
C GLY A 44 -3.40 1.47 6.72
N GLU A 45 -2.80 2.52 6.19
CA GLU A 45 -3.51 3.45 5.33
C GLU A 45 -3.39 3.11 3.85
N GLY A 46 -2.76 1.98 3.55
CA GLY A 46 -2.74 1.49 2.19
C GLY A 46 -1.60 1.99 1.33
N GLY A 47 -0.53 2.48 1.96
CA GLY A 47 0.60 3.00 1.19
C GLY A 47 1.22 1.98 0.26
N ASN A 48 1.29 0.72 0.68
CA ASN A 48 1.86 -0.32 -0.16
C ASN A 48 0.91 -0.75 -1.27
N LEU A 49 -0.40 -0.57 -1.07
CA LEU A 49 -1.38 -1.00 -2.07
C LEU A 49 -1.61 0.02 -3.16
N LEU A 50 -1.39 1.28 -2.88
CA LEU A 50 -1.68 2.34 -3.84
C LEU A 50 -1.00 2.13 -5.19
N PRO A 51 0.30 1.82 -5.24
CA PRO A 51 0.94 1.65 -6.56
C PRO A 51 0.34 0.49 -7.36
N PHE A 52 -0.11 -0.58 -6.68
CA PHE A 52 -0.76 -1.67 -7.39
C PHE A 52 -2.11 -1.23 -7.95
N ALA A 53 -2.86 -0.45 -7.16
CA ALA A 53 -4.15 0.06 -7.63
C ALA A 53 -3.97 0.99 -8.81
N GLU A 54 -2.93 1.81 -8.80
CA GLU A 54 -2.64 2.72 -9.90
C GLU A 54 -2.33 1.96 -11.19
N LEU A 55 -1.84 0.74 -11.08
CA LEU A 55 -1.54 -0.06 -12.25
C LEU A 55 -2.71 -0.96 -12.66
N GLY A 56 -3.85 -0.80 -12.03
CA GLY A 56 -5.05 -1.51 -12.43
C GLY A 56 -5.30 -2.82 -11.71
N CYS A 57 -4.51 -3.14 -10.68
CA CYS A 57 -4.75 -4.34 -9.90
C CYS A 57 -5.93 -4.13 -8.95
N ASP A 58 -6.66 -5.20 -8.68
CA ASP A 58 -7.67 -5.17 -7.63
C ASP A 58 -6.95 -5.32 -6.31
N VAL A 59 -7.15 -4.38 -5.39
CA VAL A 59 -6.43 -4.41 -4.13
C VAL A 59 -7.41 -4.50 -2.97
N ILE A 60 -7.03 -5.27 -1.95
CA ILE A 60 -7.83 -5.41 -0.73
C ILE A 60 -6.88 -5.28 0.45
N GLY A 61 -7.20 -4.36 1.35
CA GLY A 61 -6.42 -4.18 2.56
C GLY A 61 -7.24 -4.55 3.77
N ILE A 62 -6.62 -5.24 4.71
CA ILE A 62 -7.26 -5.65 5.95
C ILE A 62 -6.44 -5.13 7.11
N ASP A 63 -7.09 -4.45 8.04
CA ASP A 63 -6.41 -3.98 9.24
C ASP A 63 -7.38 -4.05 10.40
N ILE A 64 -6.88 -4.38 11.57
CA ILE A 64 -7.75 -4.50 12.74
C ILE A 64 -8.13 -3.14 13.29
N ALA A 65 -7.43 -2.09 12.92
CA ALA A 65 -7.74 -0.75 13.40
C ALA A 65 -8.70 -0.09 12.42
N ALA A 66 -9.97 0.01 12.80
CA ALA A 66 -10.99 0.57 11.92
C ALA A 66 -10.63 1.97 11.43
N SER A 67 -10.02 2.77 12.30
CA SER A 67 -9.67 4.12 11.91
C SER A 67 -8.67 4.14 10.75
N ARG A 68 -7.77 3.17 10.71
CA ARG A 68 -6.81 3.10 9.62
C ARG A 68 -7.47 2.71 8.32
N ILE A 69 -8.47 1.83 8.39
CA ILE A 69 -9.19 1.44 7.19
C ILE A 69 -9.96 2.63 6.64
N GLU A 70 -10.56 3.42 7.50
CA GLU A 70 -11.26 4.61 7.06
C GLU A 70 -10.32 5.57 6.35
N GLN A 71 -9.13 5.73 6.87
CA GLN A 71 -8.17 6.64 6.26
C GLN A 71 -7.68 6.12 4.91
N ALA A 72 -7.54 4.82 4.79
CA ALA A 72 -7.16 4.23 3.53
C ALA A 72 -8.17 4.50 2.44
N GLN A 73 -9.44 4.51 2.81
CA GLN A 73 -10.50 4.78 1.84
C GLN A 73 -10.49 6.23 1.36
N ASN A 74 -9.86 7.11 2.12
CA ASN A 74 -9.78 8.52 1.75
C ASN A 74 -8.56 8.85 0.90
N PHE A 75 -7.65 7.95 0.77
CA PHE A 75 -6.51 8.13 -0.10
C PHE A 75 -6.80 7.56 -1.47
#